data_041db31e41ece85ebf615aeeefa4a4dc
#
_entry.id   041db31e41ece85ebf615aeeefa4a4dc
#
_cell.length_a   1.000
_cell.length_b   1.000
_cell.length_c   1.000
_cell.angle_alpha   90.00
_cell.angle_beta   90.00
_cell.angle_gamma   90.00
#
_symmetry.space_group_name_H-M   'P 1'
#
loop_
_entity.id
_entity.type
_entity.pdbx_description
1 polymer ?
#
loop_
_entity_poly.entity_id
_entity_poly.type
_entity_poly.pdbx_seq_one_letter_code
_entity_poly.pdbx_strand_id
1 'polypeptide(L)' 'MITLENFQKVLKSLGFINENNIYIKHFDSVDCDLKADFTNRKLIYPTEKGFEVNDGTTSNFEHPENFVVFECVARLFDKG' A
#
# COMPACT_ATOMS: atom_id res chain seq x y z
N MET A 1 0.22 15.40 5.98
CA MET A 1 1.22 14.46 5.41
C MET A 1 1.15 13.13 6.15
N ILE A 2 1.27 12.03 5.45
CA ILE A 2 1.27 10.70 6.06
C ILE A 2 2.69 10.39 6.56
N THR A 3 2.81 10.09 7.84
CA THR A 3 4.07 9.68 8.44
C THR A 3 4.04 8.19 8.75
N LEU A 4 5.18 7.61 9.10
CA LEU A 4 5.22 6.20 9.48
C LEU A 4 4.28 5.91 10.66
N GLU A 5 4.18 6.84 11.62
CA GLU A 5 3.31 6.66 12.78
C GLU A 5 1.83 6.60 12.42
N ASN A 6 1.38 7.46 11.51
CA ASN A 6 -0.05 7.50 11.19
C ASN A 6 -0.41 6.64 9.97
N PHE A 7 0.58 6.08 9.27
CA PHE A 7 0.32 5.24 8.11
C PHE A 7 -0.52 4.01 8.48
N GLN A 8 -0.24 3.42 9.64
CA GLN A 8 -1.03 2.28 10.12
C GLN A 8 -2.50 2.66 10.30
N LYS A 9 -2.76 3.85 10.83
CA LYS A 9 -4.13 4.32 11.01
C LYS A 9 -4.83 4.54 9.67
N VAL A 10 -4.09 5.07 8.70
CA VAL A 10 -4.61 5.26 7.35
C VAL A 10 -4.98 3.92 6.74
N LEU A 11 -4.09 2.93 6.85
CA LEU A 11 -4.35 1.59 6.31
C LEU A 11 -5.59 0.96 6.95
N LYS A 12 -5.72 1.08 8.26
CA LYS A 12 -6.90 0.55 8.96
C LYS A 12 -8.17 1.25 8.49
N SER A 13 -8.12 2.56 8.29
CA SER A 13 -9.30 3.31 7.83
C SER A 13 -9.68 2.95 6.40
N LEU A 14 -8.72 2.49 5.59
CA LEU A 14 -8.97 2.04 4.22
C LEU A 14 -9.44 0.58 4.16
N GLY A 15 -9.45 -0.13 5.29
CA GLY A 15 -9.91 -1.51 5.33
C GLY A 15 -8.83 -2.57 5.24
N PHE A 16 -7.57 -2.20 5.39
CA PHE A 16 -6.48 -3.18 5.39
C PHE A 16 -6.50 -4.00 6.69
N ILE A 17 -6.13 -5.26 6.58
CA ILE A 17 -6.06 -6.18 7.70
C ILE A 17 -4.59 -6.43 8.04
N ASN A 18 -4.24 -6.35 9.32
CA ASN A 18 -2.88 -6.60 9.78
C ASN A 18 -2.68 -8.08 10.09
N GLU A 19 -1.75 -8.72 9.39
CA GLU A 19 -1.33 -10.09 9.64
C GLU A 19 0.19 -10.11 9.78
N ASN A 20 0.69 -10.32 11.01
CA ASN A 20 2.13 -10.40 11.29
C ASN A 20 2.90 -9.19 10.77
N ASN A 21 2.38 -7.99 11.04
CA ASN A 21 2.97 -6.71 10.60
C ASN A 21 2.92 -6.50 9.10
N ILE A 22 2.09 -7.24 8.39
CA ILE A 22 1.82 -7.01 6.97
C ILE A 22 0.35 -6.62 6.84
N TYR A 23 0.11 -5.41 6.33
CA TYR A 23 -1.24 -4.92 6.08
C TYR A 23 -1.63 -5.27 4.66
N ILE A 24 -2.74 -5.99 4.52
CA ILE A 24 -3.19 -6.55 3.24
C ILE A 24 -4.63 -6.15 2.99
N LYS A 25 -4.93 -5.77 1.75
CA LYS A 25 -6.30 -5.57 1.32
C LYS A 25 -6.48 -6.09 -0.09
N HIS A 26 -7.53 -6.89 -0.30
CA HIS A 26 -7.93 -7.36 -1.61
C HIS A 26 -8.95 -6.39 -2.22
N PHE A 27 -8.78 -6.08 -3.49
CA PHE A 27 -9.68 -5.18 -4.22
C PHE A 27 -10.40 -5.95 -5.31
N ASP A 28 -11.68 -6.22 -5.07
CA ASP A 28 -12.48 -7.03 -6.00
C ASP A 28 -12.60 -6.41 -7.39
N SER A 29 -12.70 -5.09 -7.46
CA SER A 29 -12.90 -4.40 -8.73
C SER A 29 -11.74 -4.59 -9.72
N VAL A 30 -10.55 -4.80 -9.20
CA VAL A 30 -9.34 -4.99 -10.04
C VAL A 30 -8.71 -6.36 -9.80
N ASP A 31 -9.31 -7.18 -8.94
CA ASP A 31 -8.88 -8.54 -8.62
C ASP A 31 -7.39 -8.62 -8.28
N CYS A 32 -6.97 -7.81 -7.33
CA CYS A 32 -5.59 -7.80 -6.89
C CYS A 32 -5.48 -7.29 -5.45
N ASP A 33 -4.30 -7.48 -4.86
CA ASP A 33 -4.01 -7.09 -3.48
C ASP A 33 -2.97 -5.98 -3.42
N LEU A 34 -3.12 -5.12 -2.41
CA LEU A 34 -2.03 -4.23 -2.02
C LEU A 34 -1.55 -4.66 -0.64
N LYS A 35 -0.25 -4.62 -0.44
CA LYS A 35 0.37 -5.02 0.84
C LYS A 35 1.36 -3.97 1.31
N ALA A 36 1.36 -3.71 2.62
CA ALA A 36 2.35 -2.86 3.26
C ALA A 36 3.07 -3.70 4.30
N ASP A 37 4.30 -4.09 3.99
CA ASP A 37 5.10 -4.98 4.84
C ASP A 37 5.97 -4.13 5.78
N PHE A 38 5.57 -4.06 7.06
CA PHE A 38 6.28 -3.27 8.05
C PHE A 38 7.53 -3.98 8.58
N THR A 39 7.61 -5.30 8.39
CA THR A 39 8.80 -6.05 8.80
C THR A 39 9.98 -5.76 7.89
N ASN A 40 9.74 -5.80 6.57
CA ASN A 40 10.78 -5.55 5.57
C ASN A 40 10.75 -4.13 5.04
N ARG A 41 9.81 -3.29 5.51
CA ARG A 41 9.64 -1.90 5.09
C ARG A 41 9.48 -1.77 3.60
N LYS A 42 8.54 -2.54 3.05
CA LYS A 42 8.25 -2.53 1.62
C LYS A 42 6.76 -2.34 1.36
N LEU A 43 6.47 -1.63 0.28
CA LEU A 43 5.12 -1.49 -0.25
C LEU A 43 5.02 -2.38 -1.48
N ILE A 44 4.10 -3.34 -1.45
CA ILE A 44 4.01 -4.36 -2.49
C ILE A 44 2.81 -4.07 -3.39
N TYR A 45 3.08 -3.88 -4.67
CA TYR A 45 2.09 -3.57 -5.69
C TYR A 45 1.85 -4.78 -6.59
N PRO A 46 0.65 -4.88 -7.20
CA PRO A 46 0.32 -6.06 -8.04
C PRO A 46 0.94 -5.94 -9.44
N THR A 47 2.22 -6.23 -9.56
CA THR A 47 2.93 -6.09 -10.83
C THR A 47 2.43 -7.07 -11.89
N GLU A 48 1.90 -8.23 -11.48
CA GLU A 48 1.37 -9.22 -12.43
C GLU A 48 0.11 -8.73 -13.16
N LYS A 49 -0.48 -7.64 -12.69
CA LYS A 49 -1.64 -7.02 -13.36
C LYS A 49 -1.22 -5.88 -14.28
N GLY A 50 0.07 -5.78 -14.59
CA GLY A 50 0.56 -4.71 -15.45
C GLY A 50 0.79 -3.39 -14.73
N PHE A 51 0.66 -3.36 -13.42
CA PHE A 51 0.90 -2.16 -12.62
C PHE A 51 2.40 -1.99 -12.44
N GLU A 52 2.95 -0.91 -12.97
CA GLU A 52 4.37 -0.63 -12.88
C GLU A 52 4.66 0.46 -11.84
N VAL A 53 5.63 0.20 -10.97
CA VAL A 53 6.12 1.19 -10.02
C VAL A 53 7.64 1.26 -10.13
N ASN A 54 8.17 2.42 -9.80
CA ASN A 54 9.61 2.59 -9.75
C ASN A 54 10.10 2.03 -8.41
N ASP A 55 10.63 0.82 -8.44
CA ASP A 55 11.01 0.07 -7.24
C ASP A 55 11.95 0.85 -6.32
N GLY A 56 12.82 1.65 -6.88
CA GLY A 56 13.79 2.38 -6.07
C GLY A 56 13.22 3.57 -5.33
N THR A 57 12.02 4.03 -5.68
CA THR A 57 11.50 5.27 -5.15
C THR A 57 10.15 5.18 -4.47
N THR A 58 9.28 4.22 -4.84
CA THR A 58 7.91 4.18 -4.33
C THR A 58 7.56 2.93 -3.56
N SER A 59 8.42 1.93 -3.53
CA SER A 59 8.12 0.65 -2.91
C SER A 59 8.78 0.43 -1.55
N ASN A 60 9.36 1.47 -0.96
CA ASN A 60 10.00 1.38 0.36
C ASN A 60 9.42 2.41 1.32
N PHE A 61 9.87 2.39 2.57
CA PHE A 61 9.40 3.28 3.63
C PHE A 61 10.33 4.48 3.88
N GLU A 62 11.27 4.75 2.99
CA GLU A 62 12.30 5.77 3.23
C GLU A 62 11.78 7.21 3.12
N HIS A 63 10.74 7.42 2.33
CA HIS A 63 10.21 8.77 2.10
C HIS A 63 8.70 8.81 2.37
N PRO A 64 8.22 9.83 3.10
CA PRO A 64 6.79 9.94 3.40
C PRO A 64 5.89 10.00 2.17
N GLU A 65 6.36 10.56 1.07
CA GLU A 65 5.58 10.60 -0.16
C GLU A 65 5.28 9.21 -0.72
N ASN A 66 6.06 8.20 -0.36
CA ASN A 66 5.78 6.84 -0.78
C ASN A 66 4.49 6.32 -0.15
N PHE A 67 4.22 6.71 1.09
CA PHE A 67 2.97 6.37 1.76
C PHE A 67 1.78 7.06 1.09
N VAL A 68 1.96 8.30 0.67
CA VAL A 68 0.92 9.05 -0.03
C VAL A 68 0.59 8.39 -1.36
N VAL A 69 1.61 7.96 -2.10
CA VAL A 69 1.40 7.25 -3.37
C VAL A 69 0.62 5.96 -3.13
N PHE A 70 1.00 5.20 -2.11
CA PHE A 70 0.31 3.95 -1.78
C PHE A 70 -1.17 4.21 -1.44
N GLU A 71 -1.45 5.24 -0.67
CA GLU A 71 -2.81 5.62 -0.33
C GLU A 71 -3.59 5.99 -1.58
N CYS A 72 -2.99 6.77 -2.47
CA CYS A 72 -3.65 7.16 -3.71
C CYS A 72 -4.01 5.95 -4.56
N VAL A 73 -3.11 4.98 -4.68
CA VAL A 73 -3.36 3.76 -5.43
C VAL A 73 -4.50 2.97 -4.80
N ALA A 74 -4.51 2.84 -3.47
CA ALA A 74 -5.57 2.13 -2.76
C ALA A 74 -6.93 2.79 -3.01
N ARG A 75 -6.99 4.11 -2.97
CA ARG A 75 -8.24 4.82 -3.23
C ARG A 75 -8.72 4.66 -4.67
N LEU A 76 -7.78 4.65 -5.62
CA LEU A 76 -8.13 4.40 -7.02
C LEU A 76 -8.70 2.99 -7.20
N PHE A 77 -8.11 2.00 -6.55
CA PHE A 77 -8.59 0.62 -6.64
C PHE A 77 -9.97 0.48 -5.99
N ASP A 78 -10.25 1.22 -4.92
CA ASP A 78 -11.57 1.20 -4.29
C ASP A 78 -12.67 1.75 -5.21
N LYS A 79 -12.32 2.68 -6.07
CA LYS A 79 -13.29 3.25 -7.00
C LYS A 79 -13.57 2.33 -8.19
N GLY A 80 -12.73 1.37 -8.40
CA GLY A 80 -12.85 0.47 -9.52
C GLY A 80 -12.16 1.01 -10.73
#